data_d8686946e307189977aefe5ee6e49c92
#
_entry.id   d8686946e307189977aefe5ee6e49c92
#
_cell.length_a   1.000
_cell.length_b   1.000
_cell.length_c   1.000
_cell.angle_alpha   90.00
_cell.angle_beta   90.00
_cell.angle_gamma   90.00
#
_symmetry.space_group_name_H-M   'P 1'
#
loop_
_entity.id
_entity.type
_entity.pdbx_description
1 polymer ?
#
loop_
_entity_poly.entity_id
_entity_poly.type
_entity_poly.pdbx_seq_one_letter_code
_entity_poly.pdbx_strand_id
1 'polypeptide(L)'
;LGVLSGQRLDLRDVKFLFHEEFASFLREKNTLVERLQIIEAFLMSRLKYAEKIDRQIVWATGVIRQTGGILPVRELMDRVCICQRHFERRFKHATGYTPKEYSRVVKFRRAMDQLRQVSGNNLFSVAVDCGYYDSSHLVKEFKKLSGSSPMVFTSLPADTPITYLGE
;
A
#
# COMPACT_ATOMS: atom_id res chain seq x y z
N LEU A 1 8.28 9.63 6.47
CA LEU A 1 7.51 8.81 5.49
C LEU A 1 6.13 9.39 5.21
N GLY A 2 5.43 9.99 6.20
CA GLY A 2 4.11 10.58 6.00
C GLY A 2 4.04 11.74 5.01
N VAL A 3 5.14 12.46 4.80
CA VAL A 3 5.23 13.59 3.87
C VAL A 3 5.28 13.14 2.40
N LEU A 4 5.67 11.89 2.16
CA LEU A 4 5.86 11.34 0.81
C LEU A 4 4.66 10.52 0.31
N SER A 5 3.62 10.38 1.14
CA SER A 5 2.45 9.59 0.78
C SER A 5 1.66 10.27 -0.35
N GLY A 6 1.51 9.56 -1.45
CA GLY A 6 0.76 10.02 -2.62
C GLY A 6 1.50 10.94 -3.59
N GLN A 7 2.78 11.25 -3.34
CA GLN A 7 3.60 12.03 -4.27
C GLN A 7 4.54 11.10 -5.05
N ARG A 8 4.60 11.28 -6.37
CA ARG A 8 5.70 10.74 -7.17
C ARG A 8 6.91 11.63 -6.92
N LEU A 9 7.86 11.13 -6.15
CA LEU A 9 9.13 11.82 -5.95
C LEU A 9 10.16 11.22 -6.90
N ASP A 10 10.86 12.10 -7.60
CA ASP A 10 12.10 11.68 -8.26
C ASP A 10 13.09 11.27 -7.15
N LEU A 11 13.75 10.12 -7.31
CA LEU A 11 14.76 9.67 -6.34
C LEU A 11 15.87 10.71 -6.13
N ARG A 12 16.08 11.60 -7.11
CA ARG A 12 17.00 12.75 -7.01
C ARG A 12 16.57 13.79 -6.00
N ASP A 13 15.26 13.91 -5.74
CA ASP A 13 14.72 14.85 -4.74
C ASP A 13 14.91 14.34 -3.30
N VAL A 14 15.22 13.06 -3.14
CA VAL A 14 15.51 12.44 -1.85
C VAL A 14 17.02 12.48 -1.59
N LYS A 15 17.58 13.68 -1.57
CA LYS A 15 19.03 13.96 -1.49
C LYS A 15 19.79 13.24 -0.38
N PHE A 16 19.12 12.95 0.75
CA PHE A 16 19.74 12.23 1.86
C PHE A 16 19.75 10.70 1.70
N LEU A 17 18.95 10.16 0.76
CA LEU A 17 18.91 8.72 0.48
C LEU A 17 19.77 8.34 -0.72
N PHE A 18 19.73 9.14 -1.80
CA PHE A 18 20.44 8.84 -3.04
C PHE A 18 21.25 10.07 -3.50
N HIS A 19 22.55 10.04 -3.25
CA HIS A 19 23.46 11.05 -3.80
C HIS A 19 23.64 10.83 -5.31
N GLU A 20 23.93 11.91 -6.05
CA GLU A 20 24.22 11.82 -7.49
C GLU A 20 25.39 10.84 -7.79
N GLU A 21 26.36 10.77 -6.89
CA GLU A 21 27.46 9.81 -6.93
C GLU A 21 26.97 8.35 -6.96
N PHE A 22 25.91 8.02 -6.17
CA PHE A 22 25.34 6.67 -6.17
C PHE A 22 24.67 6.33 -7.51
N ALA A 23 23.96 7.28 -8.11
CA ALA A 23 23.33 7.08 -9.41
C ALA A 23 24.38 6.95 -10.52
N SER A 24 25.48 7.72 -10.46
CA SER A 24 26.60 7.62 -11.38
C SER A 24 27.29 6.27 -11.24
N PHE A 25 27.56 5.84 -10.03
CA PHE A 25 28.17 4.55 -9.73
C PHE A 25 27.34 3.36 -10.26
N LEU A 26 25.99 3.44 -10.17
CA LEU A 26 25.10 2.44 -10.77
C LEU A 26 25.14 2.43 -12.30
N ARG A 27 25.29 3.60 -12.94
CA ARG A 27 25.36 3.71 -14.41
C ARG A 27 26.64 3.11 -14.98
N GLU A 28 27.74 3.17 -14.24
CA GLU A 28 29.03 2.61 -14.63
C GLU A 28 29.03 1.08 -14.68
N LYS A 29 28.06 0.43 -14.05
CA LYS A 29 28.00 -1.04 -14.02
C LYS A 29 27.26 -1.59 -15.24
N ASN A 30 27.89 -2.58 -15.88
CA ASN A 30 27.39 -3.15 -17.13
C ASN A 30 26.35 -4.23 -16.94
N THR A 31 26.34 -4.92 -15.79
CA THR A 31 25.43 -6.04 -15.53
C THR A 31 24.34 -5.69 -14.51
N LEU A 32 23.17 -6.30 -14.68
CA LEU A 32 22.08 -6.18 -13.72
C LEU A 32 22.49 -6.71 -12.33
N VAL A 33 23.26 -7.78 -12.30
CA VAL A 33 23.71 -8.42 -11.05
C VAL A 33 24.57 -7.45 -10.23
N GLU A 34 25.55 -6.81 -10.84
CA GLU A 34 26.40 -5.81 -10.16
C GLU A 34 25.56 -4.63 -9.63
N ARG A 35 24.59 -4.15 -10.41
CA ARG A 35 23.69 -3.07 -9.97
C ARG A 35 22.86 -3.48 -8.76
N LEU A 36 22.32 -4.70 -8.75
CA LEU A 36 21.56 -5.23 -7.64
C LEU A 36 22.41 -5.39 -6.37
N GLN A 37 23.64 -5.90 -6.49
CA GLN A 37 24.56 -6.03 -5.36
C GLN A 37 24.90 -4.67 -4.73
N ILE A 38 25.10 -3.65 -5.55
CA ILE A 38 25.35 -2.28 -5.06
C ILE A 38 24.12 -1.71 -4.34
N ILE A 39 22.94 -1.88 -4.90
CA ILE A 39 21.68 -1.44 -4.26
C ILE A 39 21.49 -2.16 -2.94
N GLU A 40 21.69 -3.47 -2.90
CA GLU A 40 21.58 -4.27 -1.68
C GLU A 40 22.56 -3.80 -0.61
N ALA A 41 23.85 -3.65 -0.94
CA ALA A 41 24.86 -3.15 -0.02
C ALA A 41 24.52 -1.75 0.51
N PHE A 42 24.02 -0.86 -0.36
CA PHE A 42 23.56 0.46 0.03
C PHE A 42 22.39 0.38 1.02
N LEU A 43 21.36 -0.39 0.71
CA LEU A 43 20.20 -0.56 1.60
C LEU A 43 20.61 -1.17 2.93
N MET A 44 21.48 -2.19 2.95
CA MET A 44 22.00 -2.79 4.17
C MET A 44 22.79 -1.78 5.02
N SER A 45 23.56 -0.89 4.40
CA SER A 45 24.27 0.17 5.12
C SER A 45 23.31 1.16 5.81
N ARG A 46 22.12 1.39 5.20
CA ARG A 46 21.11 2.30 5.75
C ARG A 46 20.26 1.68 6.85
N LEU A 47 20.14 0.35 6.91
CA LEU A 47 19.43 -0.35 7.98
C LEU A 47 19.98 -0.03 9.39
N LYS A 48 21.25 0.33 9.50
CA LYS A 48 21.85 0.78 10.78
C LYS A 48 21.16 2.02 11.35
N TYR A 49 20.64 2.87 10.46
CA TYR A 49 20.00 4.14 10.81
C TYR A 49 18.47 4.05 10.73
N ALA A 50 17.94 2.88 10.39
CA ALA A 50 16.50 2.67 10.40
C ALA A 50 15.95 2.77 11.82
N GLU A 51 14.85 3.50 11.97
CA GLU A 51 14.11 3.51 13.23
C GLU A 51 13.72 2.08 13.63
N LYS A 52 13.68 1.84 14.94
CA LYS A 52 13.24 0.54 15.46
C LYS A 52 11.88 0.18 14.89
N ILE A 53 11.82 -1.01 14.29
CA ILE A 53 10.59 -1.56 13.75
C ILE A 53 9.53 -1.62 14.85
N ASP A 54 8.43 -0.94 14.65
CA ASP A 54 7.28 -0.99 15.55
C ASP A 54 6.52 -2.31 15.36
N ARG A 55 6.88 -3.32 16.18
CA ARG A 55 6.32 -4.67 16.07
C ARG A 55 4.79 -4.70 16.19
N GLN A 56 4.19 -3.80 16.98
CA GLN A 56 2.74 -3.73 17.13
C GLN A 56 2.09 -3.22 15.84
N ILE A 57 2.71 -2.26 15.16
CA ILE A 57 2.20 -1.75 13.88
C ILE A 57 2.43 -2.78 12.76
N VAL A 58 3.58 -3.49 12.75
CA VAL A 58 3.81 -4.61 11.81
C VAL A 58 2.74 -5.68 11.98
N TRP A 59 2.44 -6.07 13.21
CA TRP A 59 1.37 -7.02 13.51
C TRP A 59 0.01 -6.49 13.02
N ALA A 60 -0.35 -5.25 13.36
CA ALA A 60 -1.62 -4.64 12.95
C ALA A 60 -1.78 -4.57 11.43
N THR A 61 -0.74 -4.17 10.69
CA THR A 61 -0.76 -4.17 9.22
C THR A 61 -0.90 -5.57 8.65
N GLY A 62 -0.28 -6.57 9.29
CA GLY A 62 -0.44 -7.99 8.95
C GLY A 62 -1.89 -8.44 9.09
N VAL A 63 -2.53 -8.15 10.25
CA VAL A 63 -3.93 -8.51 10.50
C VAL A 63 -4.87 -7.80 9.51
N ILE A 64 -4.68 -6.51 9.25
CA ILE A 64 -5.49 -5.78 8.25
C ILE A 64 -5.39 -6.47 6.87
N ARG A 65 -4.20 -6.87 6.45
CA ARG A 65 -4.01 -7.56 5.16
C ARG A 65 -4.67 -8.94 5.15
N GLN A 66 -4.48 -9.73 6.19
CA GLN A 66 -5.07 -11.08 6.31
C GLN A 66 -6.59 -11.05 6.30
N THR A 67 -7.20 -10.05 6.95
CA THR A 67 -8.65 -9.87 6.98
C THR A 67 -9.20 -9.12 5.76
N GLY A 68 -8.34 -8.79 4.79
CA GLY A 68 -8.76 -8.03 3.60
C GLY A 68 -9.28 -6.62 3.92
N GLY A 69 -8.86 -6.02 5.02
CA GLY A 69 -9.28 -4.70 5.46
C GLY A 69 -10.69 -4.62 6.07
N ILE A 70 -11.34 -5.76 6.30
CA ILE A 70 -12.72 -5.82 6.81
C ILE A 70 -12.78 -5.63 8.32
N LEU A 71 -11.75 -6.09 9.05
CA LEU A 71 -11.73 -6.02 10.51
C LEU A 71 -11.83 -4.57 10.99
N PRO A 72 -12.76 -4.27 11.91
CA PRO A 72 -12.87 -2.94 12.50
C PRO A 72 -11.58 -2.53 13.22
N VAL A 73 -11.15 -1.28 13.00
CA VAL A 73 -9.94 -0.73 13.64
C VAL A 73 -10.00 -0.82 15.17
N ARG A 74 -11.20 -0.72 15.74
CA ARG A 74 -11.43 -0.85 17.19
C ARG A 74 -10.92 -2.20 17.72
N GLU A 75 -11.23 -3.29 17.02
CA GLU A 75 -10.77 -4.62 17.42
C GLU A 75 -9.25 -4.77 17.37
N LEU A 76 -8.58 -4.06 16.43
CA LEU A 76 -7.13 -4.01 16.41
C LEU A 76 -6.57 -3.30 17.65
N MET A 77 -7.19 -2.20 18.05
CA MET A 77 -6.78 -1.43 19.22
C MET A 77 -6.93 -2.22 20.52
N ASP A 78 -8.04 -2.94 20.66
CA ASP A 78 -8.31 -3.77 21.84
C ASP A 78 -7.22 -4.84 22.04
N ARG A 79 -6.67 -5.37 20.94
CA ARG A 79 -5.61 -6.39 20.97
C ARG A 79 -4.20 -5.82 21.26
N VAL A 80 -3.95 -4.56 20.90
CA VAL A 80 -2.63 -3.92 21.14
C VAL A 80 -2.54 -3.19 22.46
N CYS A 81 -3.63 -3.06 23.21
CA CYS A 81 -3.69 -2.40 24.52
C CYS A 81 -3.13 -0.97 24.51
N ILE A 82 -3.38 -0.22 23.45
CA ILE A 82 -2.93 1.16 23.28
C ILE A 82 -4.16 2.06 23.04
N CYS A 83 -4.14 3.27 23.62
CA CYS A 83 -5.22 4.23 23.35
C CYS A 83 -5.24 4.64 21.86
N GLN A 84 -6.43 4.92 21.34
CA GLN A 84 -6.68 5.21 19.93
C GLN A 84 -5.74 6.26 19.35
N ARG A 85 -5.61 7.41 20.01
CA ARG A 85 -4.76 8.52 19.54
C ARG A 85 -3.30 8.11 19.38
N HIS A 86 -2.79 7.30 20.31
CA HIS A 86 -1.40 6.83 20.26
C HIS A 86 -1.21 5.80 19.14
N PHE A 87 -2.17 4.87 19.00
CA PHE A 87 -2.14 3.88 17.93
C PHE A 87 -2.18 4.55 16.54
N GLU A 88 -3.14 5.45 16.31
CA GLU A 88 -3.27 6.15 15.02
C GLU A 88 -2.01 6.95 14.67
N ARG A 89 -1.43 7.65 15.64
CA ARG A 89 -0.18 8.40 15.44
C ARG A 89 0.99 7.49 15.04
N ARG A 90 1.20 6.39 15.79
CA ARG A 90 2.27 5.42 15.50
C ARG A 90 2.04 4.73 14.16
N PHE A 91 0.80 4.35 13.87
CA PHE A 91 0.42 3.70 12.62
C PHE A 91 0.69 4.63 11.43
N LYS A 92 0.26 5.88 11.53
CA LYS A 92 0.50 6.89 10.48
C LYS A 92 1.98 7.19 10.31
N HIS A 93 2.75 7.25 11.39
CA HIS A 93 4.20 7.45 11.33
C HIS A 93 4.89 6.29 10.61
N ALA A 94 4.51 5.04 10.89
CA ALA A 94 5.13 3.86 10.31
C ALA A 94 4.68 3.56 8.86
N THR A 95 3.43 3.88 8.51
CA THR A 95 2.84 3.48 7.21
C THR A 95 2.56 4.64 6.26
N GLY A 96 2.51 5.87 6.77
CA GLY A 96 2.04 7.05 6.04
C GLY A 96 0.51 7.23 6.05
N TYR A 97 -0.25 6.23 6.48
CA TYR A 97 -1.71 6.21 6.50
C TYR A 97 -2.27 6.06 7.90
N THR A 98 -3.46 6.56 8.13
CA THR A 98 -4.24 6.14 9.31
C THR A 98 -4.66 4.67 9.17
N PRO A 99 -4.95 3.96 10.28
CA PRO A 99 -5.42 2.56 10.21
C PRO A 99 -6.65 2.39 9.32
N LYS A 100 -7.58 3.36 9.37
CA LYS A 100 -8.80 3.37 8.56
C LYS A 100 -8.52 3.54 7.06
N GLU A 101 -7.62 4.45 6.71
CA GLU A 101 -7.19 4.65 5.31
C GLU A 101 -6.47 3.41 4.77
N TYR A 102 -5.59 2.82 5.58
CA TYR A 102 -4.87 1.61 5.21
C TYR A 102 -5.83 0.42 4.98
N SER A 103 -6.78 0.20 5.89
CA SER A 103 -7.84 -0.82 5.73
C SER A 103 -8.66 -0.61 4.47
N ARG A 104 -8.98 0.64 4.16
CA ARG A 104 -9.74 1.03 2.96
C ARG A 104 -8.97 0.70 1.68
N VAL A 105 -7.66 0.97 1.62
CA VAL A 105 -6.80 0.62 0.48
C VAL A 105 -6.68 -0.89 0.31
N VAL A 106 -6.49 -1.63 1.41
CA VAL A 106 -6.44 -3.11 1.39
C VAL A 106 -7.76 -3.70 0.90
N LYS A 107 -8.89 -3.18 1.38
CA LYS A 107 -10.24 -3.58 0.95
C LYS A 107 -10.45 -3.32 -0.55
N PHE A 108 -10.05 -2.15 -1.03
CA PHE A 108 -10.12 -1.79 -2.44
C PHE A 108 -9.29 -2.74 -3.31
N ARG A 109 -8.06 -3.04 -2.91
CA ARG A 109 -7.18 -3.97 -3.64
C ARG A 109 -7.80 -5.37 -3.73
N ARG A 110 -8.31 -5.90 -2.62
CA ARG A 110 -9.02 -7.18 -2.60
C ARG A 110 -10.20 -7.21 -3.55
N ALA A 111 -11.05 -6.17 -3.55
CA ALA A 111 -12.19 -6.09 -4.44
C ALA A 111 -11.78 -6.04 -5.91
N MET A 112 -10.71 -5.32 -6.20
CA MET A 112 -10.14 -5.25 -7.55
C MET A 112 -9.60 -6.61 -8.02
N ASP A 113 -8.90 -7.35 -7.16
CA ASP A 113 -8.39 -8.68 -7.47
C ASP A 113 -9.55 -9.67 -7.72
N GLN A 114 -10.63 -9.58 -6.93
CA GLN A 114 -11.84 -10.39 -7.15
C GLN A 114 -12.54 -10.03 -8.47
N LEU A 115 -12.70 -8.74 -8.80
CA LEU A 115 -13.32 -8.31 -10.05
C LEU A 115 -12.60 -8.83 -11.30
N ARG A 116 -11.29 -9.03 -11.23
CA ARG A 116 -10.49 -9.61 -12.33
C ARG A 116 -10.70 -11.12 -12.50
N GLN A 117 -11.05 -11.82 -11.41
CA GLN A 117 -11.20 -13.27 -11.40
C GLN A 117 -12.62 -13.73 -11.73
N VAL A 118 -13.61 -12.88 -11.48
CA VAL A 118 -15.03 -13.24 -11.66
C VAL A 118 -15.43 -12.98 -13.10
N SER A 119 -15.67 -14.07 -13.84
CA SER A 119 -16.35 -14.04 -15.15
C SER A 119 -17.84 -13.78 -14.92
N GLY A 120 -18.24 -12.51 -15.00
CA GLY A 120 -19.66 -12.12 -14.85
C GLY A 120 -19.86 -10.94 -13.91
N ASN A 121 -20.87 -10.11 -14.23
CA ASN A 121 -21.13 -8.80 -13.60
C ASN A 121 -21.76 -8.87 -12.19
N ASN A 122 -21.30 -9.77 -11.30
CA ASN A 122 -21.85 -9.82 -9.95
C ASN A 122 -21.14 -8.86 -8.98
N LEU A 123 -21.27 -7.56 -9.25
CA LEU A 123 -20.75 -6.49 -8.38
C LEU A 123 -21.30 -6.57 -6.95
N PHE A 124 -22.50 -7.11 -6.77
CA PHE A 124 -23.11 -7.24 -5.45
C PHE A 124 -22.35 -8.27 -4.59
N SER A 125 -22.06 -9.45 -5.15
CA SER A 125 -21.29 -10.48 -4.44
C SER A 125 -19.91 -9.95 -4.06
N VAL A 126 -19.17 -9.34 -5.01
CA VAL A 126 -17.86 -8.76 -4.73
C VAL A 126 -17.95 -7.67 -3.65
N ALA A 127 -18.99 -6.84 -3.66
CA ALA A 127 -19.17 -5.83 -2.64
C ALA A 127 -19.31 -6.45 -1.24
N VAL A 128 -20.20 -7.42 -1.10
CA VAL A 128 -20.44 -8.10 0.17
C VAL A 128 -19.19 -8.85 0.66
N ASP A 129 -18.57 -9.64 -0.22
CA ASP A 129 -17.39 -10.45 0.10
C ASP A 129 -16.18 -9.59 0.51
N CYS A 130 -16.10 -8.37 -0.01
CA CYS A 130 -15.07 -7.40 0.35
C CYS A 130 -15.48 -6.46 1.49
N GLY A 131 -16.64 -6.67 2.12
CA GLY A 131 -17.09 -5.90 3.28
C GLY A 131 -17.54 -4.47 2.93
N TYR A 132 -18.05 -4.25 1.72
CA TYR A 132 -18.84 -3.05 1.38
C TYR A 132 -20.30 -3.30 1.72
N TYR A 133 -21.03 -2.23 1.99
CA TYR A 133 -22.44 -2.34 2.34
C TYR A 133 -23.28 -2.84 1.15
N ASP A 134 -23.03 -2.30 -0.02
CA ASP A 134 -23.70 -2.63 -1.29
C ASP A 134 -22.81 -2.29 -2.50
N SER A 135 -23.32 -2.59 -3.69
CA SER A 135 -22.64 -2.27 -4.98
C SER A 135 -22.44 -0.77 -5.17
N SER A 136 -23.36 0.07 -4.68
CA SER A 136 -23.27 1.53 -4.83
C SER A 136 -22.13 2.09 -3.98
N HIS A 137 -21.95 1.54 -2.77
CA HIS A 137 -20.80 1.87 -1.91
C HIS A 137 -19.48 1.44 -2.55
N LEU A 138 -19.42 0.22 -3.11
CA LEU A 138 -18.25 -0.24 -3.86
C LEU A 138 -17.90 0.73 -5.00
N VAL A 139 -18.88 1.11 -5.83
CA VAL A 139 -18.68 2.02 -6.98
C VAL A 139 -18.17 3.39 -6.54
N LYS A 140 -18.73 3.95 -5.46
CA LYS A 140 -18.29 5.25 -4.90
C LYS A 140 -16.84 5.18 -4.42
N GLU A 141 -16.47 4.09 -3.72
CA GLU A 141 -15.10 3.90 -3.25
C GLU A 141 -14.10 3.71 -4.38
N PHE A 142 -14.46 2.96 -5.43
CA PHE A 142 -13.63 2.80 -6.61
C PHE A 142 -13.36 4.14 -7.32
N LYS A 143 -14.42 4.92 -7.59
CA LYS A 143 -14.26 6.26 -8.16
C LYS A 143 -13.38 7.16 -7.31
N LYS A 144 -13.50 7.09 -5.99
CA LYS A 144 -12.70 7.90 -5.07
C LYS A 144 -11.23 7.49 -5.01
N LEU A 145 -10.90 6.19 -5.14
CA LEU A 145 -9.54 5.69 -5.00
C LEU A 145 -8.79 5.55 -6.32
N SER A 146 -9.48 5.25 -7.43
CA SER A 146 -8.87 5.03 -8.74
C SER A 146 -9.31 6.02 -9.81
N GLY A 147 -10.27 6.89 -9.53
CA GLY A 147 -10.90 7.75 -10.55
C GLY A 147 -11.84 6.99 -11.50
N SER A 148 -11.90 5.65 -11.44
CA SER A 148 -12.57 4.81 -12.42
C SER A 148 -13.68 3.95 -11.80
N SER A 149 -14.60 3.47 -12.65
CA SER A 149 -15.64 2.52 -12.25
C SER A 149 -15.06 1.11 -12.04
N PRO A 150 -15.62 0.28 -11.14
CA PRO A 150 -15.21 -1.12 -10.96
C PRO A 150 -15.21 -1.94 -12.25
N MET A 151 -16.15 -1.64 -13.16
CA MET A 151 -16.29 -2.34 -14.45
C MET A 151 -15.05 -2.23 -15.35
N VAL A 152 -14.29 -1.15 -15.24
CA VAL A 152 -13.04 -0.99 -16.00
C VAL A 152 -12.03 -2.07 -15.63
N PHE A 153 -12.06 -2.53 -14.39
CA PHE A 153 -11.10 -3.53 -13.88
C PHE A 153 -11.49 -4.96 -14.24
N THR A 154 -12.75 -5.24 -14.59
CA THR A 154 -13.19 -6.57 -15.05
C THR A 154 -12.66 -6.92 -16.44
N SER A 155 -12.33 -5.93 -17.25
CA SER A 155 -11.83 -6.10 -18.63
C SER A 155 -10.30 -6.06 -18.72
N LEU A 156 -9.60 -5.74 -17.64
CA LEU A 156 -8.14 -5.69 -17.64
C LEU A 156 -7.55 -7.10 -17.50
N PRO A 157 -6.50 -7.46 -18.27
CA PRO A 157 -5.74 -8.69 -18.05
C PRO A 157 -5.24 -8.79 -16.62
N ALA A 158 -5.19 -10.02 -16.07
CA ALA A 158 -4.76 -10.27 -14.70
C ALA A 158 -3.36 -9.71 -14.40
N ASP A 159 -2.47 -9.73 -15.39
CA ASP A 159 -1.08 -9.30 -15.29
C ASP A 159 -0.87 -7.79 -15.55
N THR A 160 -1.94 -7.04 -15.80
CA THR A 160 -1.80 -5.59 -16.05
C THR A 160 -1.27 -4.92 -14.77
N PRO A 161 -0.06 -4.34 -14.78
CA PRO A 161 0.43 -3.62 -13.62
C PRO A 161 -0.50 -2.45 -13.34
N ILE A 162 -0.99 -2.39 -12.12
CA ILE A 162 -1.82 -1.28 -11.68
C ILE A 162 -0.88 -0.11 -11.39
N THR A 163 -0.56 0.63 -12.41
CA THR A 163 -0.06 1.99 -12.23
C THR A 163 -1.27 2.78 -11.75
N TYR A 164 -1.22 3.30 -10.54
CA TYR A 164 -2.27 4.18 -10.02
C TYR A 164 -2.41 5.34 -10.99
N LEU A 165 -3.44 5.28 -11.83
CA LEU A 165 -3.84 6.33 -12.73
C LEU A 165 -4.50 7.42 -11.88
N GLY A 166 -3.68 8.24 -11.28
CA GLY A 166 -4.05 9.48 -10.64
C GLY A 166 -3.23 10.57 -11.30
N GLU A 167 -3.69 11.04 -12.44
CA GLU A 167 -3.41 12.39 -12.90
C GLU A 167 -4.41 13.35 -12.28
#